data_08739a5622a607b0c822aab34e4e2f78
#
_entry.id   08739a5622a607b0c822aab34e4e2f78
#
_cell.length_a   1.000
_cell.length_b   1.000
_cell.length_c   1.000
_cell.angle_alpha   90.00
_cell.angle_beta   90.00
_cell.angle_gamma   90.00
#
_symmetry.space_group_name_H-M   'P 1'
#
loop_
_entity.id
_entity.type
_entity.pdbx_description
1 polymer ?
#
loop_
_entity_poly.entity_id
_entity_poly.type
_entity_poly.pdbx_seq_one_letter_code
_entity_poly.pdbx_strand_id
1 'polypeptide(L)'
;MSNLVGKTLGGVTFFERDGETYGTMNVYGVDVSYKLKPVTLARPVEAVLMDLDGTTCTSEEFWMYVIELTVKKILGNPSFTLEQADVPHVSGFSTVQHLSYCFDKYAPDKAIDMRRAVEIYHGIAECELDKIMHGTGRTDAFKPTEGLKEFLTELKARKIKIALATSGPEYKAIPEITSVFRTLGMGDPLKFYDSVIMGGRRKDVGQYGTIGEVACKPHPWVYTEVAYMGLKITEPSHVLGIEDSAAGAMALRFAGFPVVGLNSGNISASGVDELCCAKVDKLNEILKLL
;
A
#
# COMPACT_ATOMS: atom_id res chain seq x y z
N MET A 1 -7.40 -28.43 -1.72
CA MET A 1 -7.17 -27.68 -0.45
C MET A 1 -6.11 -26.61 -0.71
N SER A 2 -6.32 -25.41 -0.19
CA SER A 2 -5.30 -24.34 -0.25
C SER A 2 -4.10 -24.72 0.63
N ASN A 3 -2.88 -24.46 0.14
CA ASN A 3 -1.66 -24.64 0.94
C ASN A 3 -1.54 -23.65 2.10
N LEU A 4 -2.48 -22.70 2.22
CA LEU A 4 -2.56 -21.72 3.31
C LEU A 4 -3.22 -22.30 4.56
N VAL A 5 -4.10 -23.29 4.44
CA VAL A 5 -4.84 -23.87 5.59
C VAL A 5 -3.89 -24.32 6.70
N GLY A 6 -4.16 -23.89 7.92
CA GLY A 6 -3.35 -24.14 9.10
C GLY A 6 -2.17 -23.17 9.31
N LYS A 7 -2.00 -22.18 8.44
CA LYS A 7 -0.93 -21.18 8.58
C LYS A 7 -1.46 -19.85 9.10
N THR A 8 -0.60 -19.12 9.81
CA THR A 8 -0.80 -17.71 10.15
C THR A 8 0.23 -16.87 9.42
N LEU A 9 -0.22 -16.04 8.50
CA LEU A 9 0.61 -15.22 7.62
C LEU A 9 0.12 -13.78 7.67
N GLY A 10 1.01 -12.82 7.92
CA GLY A 10 0.66 -11.40 7.95
C GLY A 10 -0.50 -11.05 8.90
N GLY A 11 -0.62 -11.74 10.03
CA GLY A 11 -1.72 -11.52 10.98
C GLY A 11 -3.06 -12.17 10.59
N VAL A 12 -3.07 -12.99 9.52
CA VAL A 12 -4.25 -13.75 9.07
C VAL A 12 -4.03 -15.23 9.34
N THR A 13 -4.94 -15.86 10.06
CA THR A 13 -4.96 -17.31 10.28
C THR A 13 -5.91 -17.98 9.29
N PHE A 14 -5.39 -18.88 8.47
CA PHE A 14 -6.18 -19.59 7.47
C PHE A 14 -6.67 -20.92 8.01
N PHE A 15 -7.95 -21.20 7.79
CA PHE A 15 -8.59 -22.45 8.20
C PHE A 15 -9.61 -22.94 7.18
N GLU A 16 -10.00 -24.20 7.28
CA GLU A 16 -11.06 -24.80 6.46
C GLU A 16 -12.33 -24.94 7.28
N ARG A 17 -13.47 -24.63 6.68
CA ARG A 17 -14.79 -24.91 7.21
C ARG A 17 -15.73 -25.27 6.06
N ASP A 18 -16.40 -26.40 6.19
CA ASP A 18 -17.37 -26.93 5.18
C ASP A 18 -16.75 -27.07 3.77
N GLY A 19 -15.48 -27.48 3.70
CA GLY A 19 -14.75 -27.61 2.43
C GLY A 19 -14.26 -26.31 1.79
N GLU A 20 -14.44 -25.18 2.49
CA GLU A 20 -14.07 -23.85 2.00
C GLU A 20 -12.96 -23.23 2.87
N THR A 21 -12.05 -22.51 2.24
CA THR A 21 -10.96 -21.81 2.93
C THR A 21 -11.40 -20.43 3.40
N TYR A 22 -11.07 -20.11 4.65
CA TYR A 22 -11.30 -18.80 5.27
C TYR A 22 -10.00 -18.26 5.83
N GLY A 23 -9.89 -16.93 5.89
CA GLY A 23 -8.86 -16.23 6.65
C GLY A 23 -9.49 -15.41 7.76
N THR A 24 -9.01 -15.59 9.00
CA THR A 24 -9.43 -14.81 10.17
C THR A 24 -8.34 -13.81 10.53
N MET A 25 -8.75 -12.60 10.82
CA MET A 25 -7.88 -11.51 11.30
C MET A 25 -8.54 -10.76 12.44
N ASN A 26 -7.73 -10.17 13.32
CA ASN A 26 -8.23 -9.30 14.39
C ASN A 26 -8.40 -7.88 13.85
N VAL A 27 -9.60 -7.34 14.00
CA VAL A 27 -9.94 -5.97 13.62
C VAL A 27 -10.46 -5.24 14.85
N TYR A 28 -9.64 -4.36 15.41
CA TYR A 28 -9.98 -3.59 16.61
C TYR A 28 -10.47 -4.44 17.79
N GLY A 29 -9.83 -5.60 18.01
CA GLY A 29 -10.19 -6.51 19.11
C GLY A 29 -11.29 -7.52 18.77
N VAL A 30 -11.81 -7.51 17.54
CA VAL A 30 -12.82 -8.47 17.07
C VAL A 30 -12.21 -9.34 15.98
N ASP A 31 -12.34 -10.65 16.13
CA ASP A 31 -11.93 -11.59 15.10
C ASP A 31 -13.00 -11.66 13.99
N VAL A 32 -12.58 -11.29 12.78
CA VAL A 32 -13.43 -11.34 11.58
C VAL A 32 -12.88 -12.36 10.60
N SER A 33 -13.77 -13.10 9.94
CA SER A 33 -13.40 -14.14 8.99
C SER A 33 -13.97 -13.84 7.62
N TYR A 34 -13.13 -13.97 6.60
CA TYR A 34 -13.51 -13.82 5.20
C TYR A 34 -13.27 -15.12 4.44
N LYS A 35 -14.23 -15.52 3.61
CA LYS A 35 -14.07 -16.65 2.71
C LYS A 35 -13.12 -16.29 1.59
N LEU A 36 -12.14 -17.16 1.34
CA LEU A 36 -11.27 -17.08 0.18
C LEU A 36 -11.99 -17.69 -1.03
N LYS A 37 -12.74 -16.85 -1.75
CA LYS A 37 -13.51 -17.30 -2.91
C LYS A 37 -12.60 -17.71 -4.06
N PRO A 38 -12.92 -18.76 -4.83
CA PRO A 38 -12.32 -18.98 -6.13
C PRO A 38 -12.53 -17.76 -7.01
N VAL A 39 -11.47 -17.31 -7.70
CA VAL A 39 -11.55 -16.19 -8.64
C VAL A 39 -10.88 -16.58 -9.95
N THR A 40 -11.42 -16.10 -11.04
CA THR A 40 -10.86 -16.23 -12.39
C THR A 40 -10.94 -14.87 -13.06
N LEU A 41 -9.87 -14.44 -13.70
CA LEU A 41 -9.88 -13.21 -14.49
C LEU A 41 -10.63 -13.48 -15.81
N ALA A 42 -11.76 -12.84 -15.97
CA ALA A 42 -12.53 -12.87 -17.21
C ALA A 42 -12.13 -11.72 -18.14
N ARG A 43 -12.34 -11.90 -19.44
CA ARG A 43 -12.09 -10.87 -20.45
C ARG A 43 -13.41 -10.45 -21.12
N PRO A 44 -13.51 -9.19 -21.55
CA PRO A 44 -12.53 -8.12 -21.40
C PRO A 44 -12.40 -7.65 -19.93
N VAL A 45 -11.21 -7.19 -19.53
CA VAL A 45 -11.01 -6.54 -18.25
C VAL A 45 -11.59 -5.12 -18.31
N GLU A 46 -12.45 -4.79 -17.35
CA GLU A 46 -13.16 -3.50 -17.29
C GLU A 46 -12.48 -2.50 -16.36
N ALA A 47 -11.81 -3.00 -15.32
CA ALA A 47 -11.15 -2.15 -14.35
C ALA A 47 -9.88 -2.77 -13.77
N VAL A 48 -8.95 -1.89 -13.37
CA VAL A 48 -7.74 -2.23 -12.62
C VAL A 48 -7.75 -1.48 -11.29
N LEU A 49 -7.51 -2.22 -10.19
CA LEU A 49 -7.35 -1.67 -8.85
C LEU A 49 -5.88 -1.71 -8.49
N MET A 50 -5.25 -0.56 -8.34
CA MET A 50 -3.83 -0.45 -8.05
C MET A 50 -3.59 -0.04 -6.60
N ASP A 51 -2.66 -0.69 -5.95
CA ASP A 51 -2.07 -0.20 -4.72
C ASP A 51 -1.14 1.00 -4.98
N LEU A 52 -0.76 1.73 -3.94
CA LEU A 52 0.15 2.88 -4.00
C LEU A 52 1.60 2.49 -3.70
N ASP A 53 1.89 2.17 -2.44
CA ASP A 53 3.25 1.93 -1.95
C ASP A 53 3.81 0.59 -2.47
N GLY A 54 4.93 0.61 -3.18
CA GLY A 54 5.55 -0.58 -3.79
C GLY A 54 4.95 -0.98 -5.13
N THR A 55 3.73 -0.57 -5.44
CA THR A 55 3.01 -0.88 -6.69
C THR A 55 3.00 0.27 -7.67
N THR A 56 2.53 1.44 -7.26
CA THR A 56 2.47 2.66 -8.09
C THR A 56 3.73 3.51 -7.89
N CYS A 57 4.25 3.57 -6.68
CA CYS A 57 5.47 4.31 -6.37
C CYS A 57 6.34 3.59 -5.33
N THR A 58 7.62 3.92 -5.31
CA THR A 58 8.55 3.55 -4.25
C THR A 58 8.79 4.75 -3.34
N SER A 59 8.59 4.57 -2.03
CA SER A 59 8.65 5.62 -1.02
C SER A 59 9.69 5.38 0.08
N GLU A 60 10.37 4.23 0.06
CA GLU A 60 11.27 3.81 1.15
C GLU A 60 12.39 4.81 1.44
N GLU A 61 13.05 5.35 0.41
CA GLU A 61 14.15 6.32 0.58
C GLU A 61 13.67 7.61 1.28
N PHE A 62 12.43 8.03 1.01
CA PHE A 62 11.84 9.18 1.70
C PHE A 62 11.58 8.89 3.17
N TRP A 63 11.03 7.73 3.49
CA TRP A 63 10.73 7.39 4.88
C TRP A 63 11.99 7.15 5.70
N MET A 64 13.05 6.57 5.12
CA MET A 64 14.37 6.49 5.75
C MET A 64 14.94 7.89 6.01
N TYR A 65 14.80 8.81 5.08
CA TYR A 65 15.22 10.21 5.29
C TYR A 65 14.46 10.87 6.45
N VAL A 66 13.15 10.65 6.59
CA VAL A 66 12.36 11.17 7.71
C VAL A 66 12.84 10.56 9.05
N ILE A 67 13.18 9.28 9.07
CA ILE A 67 13.79 8.62 10.24
C ILE A 67 15.12 9.29 10.60
N GLU A 68 16.02 9.49 9.63
CA GLU A 68 17.28 10.20 9.86
C GLU A 68 17.08 11.59 10.46
N LEU A 69 16.18 12.38 9.90
CA LEU A 69 15.87 13.72 10.43
C LEU A 69 15.34 13.65 11.87
N THR A 70 14.55 12.65 12.18
CA THR A 70 14.00 12.43 13.52
C THR A 70 15.10 12.09 14.52
N VAL A 71 15.98 11.16 14.16
CA VAL A 71 17.12 10.76 15.00
C VAL A 71 18.10 11.92 15.18
N LYS A 72 18.44 12.66 14.09
CA LYS A 72 19.25 13.89 14.17
C LYS A 72 18.72 14.86 15.21
N LYS A 73 17.42 15.12 15.16
CA LYS A 73 16.76 16.08 16.03
C LYS A 73 16.75 15.62 17.49
N ILE A 74 16.45 14.34 17.75
CA ILE A 74 16.35 13.80 19.12
C ILE A 74 17.71 13.65 19.76
N LEU A 75 18.72 13.19 19.02
CA LEU A 75 20.07 13.01 19.53
C LEU A 75 20.88 14.30 19.57
N GLY A 76 20.41 15.38 18.92
CA GLY A 76 21.18 16.62 18.76
C GLY A 76 22.41 16.43 17.87
N ASN A 77 22.41 15.44 16.97
CA ASN A 77 23.50 15.12 16.06
C ASN A 77 23.12 15.43 14.61
N PRO A 78 23.47 16.60 14.09
CA PRO A 78 23.11 16.99 12.70
C PRO A 78 23.84 16.16 11.64
N SER A 79 24.94 15.51 11.98
CA SER A 79 25.73 14.68 11.07
C SER A 79 25.30 13.20 11.07
N PHE A 80 24.27 12.82 11.84
CA PHE A 80 23.79 11.45 11.86
C PHE A 80 23.30 11.03 10.46
N THR A 81 23.64 9.84 10.03
CA THR A 81 23.09 9.15 8.86
C THR A 81 22.87 7.69 9.20
N LEU A 82 21.83 7.09 8.60
CA LEU A 82 21.66 5.65 8.63
C LEU A 82 22.75 4.94 7.84
N GLU A 83 23.24 3.84 8.38
CA GLU A 83 24.19 2.97 7.66
C GLU A 83 23.43 2.07 6.69
N GLN A 84 24.10 1.59 5.65
CA GLN A 84 23.51 0.62 4.72
C GLN A 84 23.01 -0.66 5.43
N ALA A 85 23.66 -1.06 6.51
CA ALA A 85 23.26 -2.19 7.33
C ALA A 85 21.97 -1.97 8.13
N ASP A 86 21.50 -0.73 8.26
CA ASP A 86 20.25 -0.42 8.97
C ASP A 86 19.02 -0.62 8.08
N VAL A 87 19.17 -0.52 6.77
CA VAL A 87 18.06 -0.56 5.81
C VAL A 87 17.12 -1.74 6.04
N PRO A 88 17.59 -2.98 6.23
CA PRO A 88 16.71 -4.12 6.50
C PRO A 88 15.91 -4.01 7.82
N HIS A 89 16.35 -3.15 8.74
CA HIS A 89 15.72 -2.97 10.06
C HIS A 89 14.82 -1.74 10.13
N VAL A 90 14.90 -0.86 9.13
CA VAL A 90 14.09 0.36 9.06
C VAL A 90 13.16 0.40 7.85
N SER A 91 13.19 -0.61 6.99
CA SER A 91 12.26 -0.76 5.87
C SER A 91 11.18 -1.79 6.22
N GLY A 92 9.92 -1.46 5.93
CA GLY A 92 8.79 -2.40 6.07
C GLY A 92 8.24 -2.63 7.47
N PHE A 93 8.69 -1.89 8.48
CA PHE A 93 8.22 -1.99 9.88
C PHE A 93 7.38 -0.78 10.31
N SER A 94 6.84 -0.81 11.52
CA SER A 94 6.13 0.35 12.09
C SER A 94 7.10 1.45 12.52
N THR A 95 6.63 2.71 12.56
CA THR A 95 7.42 3.87 13.01
C THR A 95 8.08 3.63 14.38
N VAL A 96 7.34 3.01 15.31
CA VAL A 96 7.89 2.70 16.66
C VAL A 96 9.07 1.72 16.57
N GLN A 97 8.94 0.67 15.74
CA GLN A 97 10.00 -0.33 15.56
C GLN A 97 11.25 0.28 14.92
N HIS A 98 11.08 1.11 13.87
CA HIS A 98 12.19 1.83 13.23
C HIS A 98 12.95 2.72 14.21
N LEU A 99 12.22 3.55 14.98
CA LEU A 99 12.83 4.46 15.95
C LEU A 99 13.47 3.69 17.11
N SER A 100 12.82 2.64 17.64
CA SER A 100 13.41 1.79 18.67
C SER A 100 14.74 1.21 18.22
N TYR A 101 14.79 0.59 17.04
CA TYR A 101 16.02 0.07 16.46
C TYR A 101 17.14 1.13 16.42
N CYS A 102 16.84 2.33 15.92
CA CYS A 102 17.80 3.41 15.82
C CYS A 102 18.32 3.84 17.20
N PHE A 103 17.44 3.99 18.20
CA PHE A 103 17.86 4.42 19.52
C PHE A 103 18.59 3.33 20.29
N ASP A 104 18.20 2.08 20.17
CA ASP A 104 18.93 0.94 20.77
C ASP A 104 20.35 0.82 20.22
N LYS A 105 20.53 1.07 18.92
CA LYS A 105 21.85 1.02 18.26
C LYS A 105 22.70 2.25 18.52
N TYR A 106 22.15 3.46 18.38
CA TYR A 106 22.92 4.70 18.31
C TYR A 106 22.90 5.52 19.61
N ALA A 107 22.05 5.15 20.55
CA ALA A 107 21.93 5.83 21.85
C ALA A 107 21.50 4.88 22.98
N PRO A 108 22.17 3.71 23.15
CA PRO A 108 21.71 2.67 24.07
C PRO A 108 21.64 3.14 25.55
N ASP A 109 22.44 4.13 25.89
CA ASP A 109 22.51 4.65 27.27
C ASP A 109 21.53 5.83 27.51
N LYS A 110 20.75 6.23 26.50
CA LYS A 110 19.80 7.33 26.65
C LYS A 110 18.37 6.83 26.88
N ALA A 111 17.72 7.33 27.89
CA ALA A 111 16.29 7.13 28.07
C ALA A 111 15.52 8.00 27.04
N ILE A 112 15.00 7.37 25.99
CA ILE A 112 14.23 8.03 24.94
C ILE A 112 12.74 7.86 25.22
N ASP A 113 12.01 8.96 25.32
CA ASP A 113 10.53 8.94 25.30
C ASP A 113 10.03 8.61 23.89
N MET A 114 9.67 7.35 23.66
CA MET A 114 9.22 6.85 22.36
C MET A 114 7.92 7.52 21.89
N ARG A 115 7.03 7.89 22.80
CA ARG A 115 5.83 8.63 22.44
C ARG A 115 6.20 9.98 21.83
N ARG A 116 7.10 10.69 22.52
CA ARG A 116 7.60 11.98 22.02
C ARG A 116 8.39 11.85 20.73
N ALA A 117 9.15 10.77 20.58
CA ALA A 117 9.91 10.48 19.35
C ALA A 117 8.97 10.28 18.15
N VAL A 118 7.88 9.55 18.32
CA VAL A 118 6.85 9.35 17.29
C VAL A 118 6.14 10.66 16.94
N GLU A 119 5.81 11.49 17.91
CA GLU A 119 5.24 12.83 17.66
C GLU A 119 6.19 13.70 16.82
N ILE A 120 7.49 13.68 17.13
CA ILE A 120 8.50 14.42 16.36
C ILE A 120 8.62 13.87 14.93
N TYR A 121 8.59 12.55 14.76
CA TYR A 121 8.61 11.90 13.46
C TYR A 121 7.42 12.35 12.59
N HIS A 122 6.20 12.31 13.12
CA HIS A 122 5.02 12.77 12.38
C HIS A 122 5.09 14.24 12.00
N GLY A 123 5.53 15.11 12.92
CA GLY A 123 5.69 16.53 12.61
C GLY A 123 6.76 16.80 11.54
N ILE A 124 7.85 16.03 11.50
CA ILE A 124 8.86 16.12 10.43
C ILE A 124 8.26 15.60 9.12
N ALA A 125 7.59 14.44 9.14
CA ALA A 125 6.97 13.86 7.96
C ALA A 125 5.98 14.83 7.31
N GLU A 126 5.07 15.41 8.09
CA GLU A 126 4.10 16.39 7.61
C GLU A 126 4.79 17.62 6.98
N CYS A 127 5.85 18.14 7.64
CA CYS A 127 6.60 19.28 7.11
C CYS A 127 7.28 18.95 5.77
N GLU A 128 7.90 17.78 5.65
CA GLU A 128 8.58 17.37 4.41
C GLU A 128 7.57 17.06 3.28
N LEU A 129 6.44 16.46 3.60
CA LEU A 129 5.35 16.23 2.65
C LEU A 129 4.73 17.55 2.15
N ASP A 130 4.54 18.53 3.04
CA ASP A 130 4.06 19.87 2.67
C ASP A 130 5.04 20.57 1.71
N LYS A 131 6.35 20.50 1.97
CA LYS A 131 7.37 20.99 1.04
C LYS A 131 7.27 20.36 -0.34
N ILE A 132 7.01 19.03 -0.40
CA ILE A 132 6.82 18.31 -1.67
C ILE A 132 5.59 18.85 -2.41
N MET A 133 4.49 19.05 -1.72
CA MET A 133 3.27 19.61 -2.32
C MET A 133 3.51 20.99 -2.91
N HIS A 134 4.27 21.84 -2.23
CA HIS A 134 4.64 23.19 -2.70
C HIS A 134 5.80 23.20 -3.73
N GLY A 135 6.37 22.04 -4.07
CA GLY A 135 7.48 21.95 -5.05
C GLY A 135 8.82 22.46 -4.53
N THR A 136 8.96 22.61 -3.20
CA THR A 136 10.19 23.06 -2.53
C THR A 136 10.92 21.92 -1.81
N GLY A 137 10.30 20.73 -1.76
CA GLY A 137 10.86 19.52 -1.14
C GLY A 137 11.76 18.74 -2.09
N ARG A 138 12.13 17.53 -1.65
CA ARG A 138 12.93 16.60 -2.45
C ARG A 138 12.19 16.20 -3.72
N THR A 139 12.84 16.33 -4.87
CA THR A 139 12.26 15.96 -6.17
C THR A 139 12.26 14.46 -6.42
N ASP A 140 13.11 13.72 -5.69
CA ASP A 140 13.32 12.26 -5.78
C ASP A 140 12.66 11.49 -4.61
N ALA A 141 11.81 12.18 -3.84
CA ALA A 141 11.18 11.61 -2.65
C ALA A 141 10.35 10.36 -2.95
N PHE A 142 9.62 10.40 -4.05
CA PHE A 142 8.73 9.32 -4.50
C PHE A 142 9.00 9.02 -5.96
N LYS A 143 9.47 7.81 -6.23
CA LYS A 143 9.82 7.38 -7.57
C LYS A 143 8.66 6.58 -8.17
N PRO A 144 8.25 6.87 -9.43
CA PRO A 144 7.30 6.02 -10.12
C PRO A 144 7.87 4.62 -10.32
N THR A 145 7.02 3.60 -10.14
CA THR A 145 7.38 2.23 -10.53
C THR A 145 7.71 2.17 -12.02
N GLU A 146 8.67 1.33 -12.39
CA GLU A 146 9.13 1.20 -13.78
C GLU A 146 7.97 0.87 -14.73
N GLY A 147 7.83 1.65 -15.80
CA GLY A 147 6.79 1.49 -16.81
C GLY A 147 5.41 2.02 -16.40
N LEU A 148 5.27 2.71 -15.26
CA LEU A 148 3.99 3.19 -14.76
C LEU A 148 3.26 4.10 -15.77
N LYS A 149 3.97 5.06 -16.37
CA LYS A 149 3.35 6.01 -17.31
C LYS A 149 2.75 5.30 -18.53
N GLU A 150 3.53 4.42 -19.13
CA GLU A 150 3.14 3.63 -20.29
C GLU A 150 1.95 2.73 -19.94
N PHE A 151 2.02 2.06 -18.78
CA PHE A 151 0.96 1.19 -18.31
C PHE A 151 -0.36 1.94 -18.11
N LEU A 152 -0.35 3.04 -17.36
CA LEU A 152 -1.54 3.85 -17.10
C LEU A 152 -2.11 4.47 -18.39
N THR A 153 -1.24 4.91 -19.30
CA THR A 153 -1.65 5.48 -20.58
C THR A 153 -2.34 4.43 -21.45
N GLU A 154 -1.81 3.20 -21.49
CA GLU A 154 -2.39 2.11 -22.24
C GLU A 154 -3.75 1.67 -21.66
N LEU A 155 -3.90 1.62 -20.33
CA LEU A 155 -5.19 1.35 -19.69
C LEU A 155 -6.25 2.35 -20.13
N LYS A 156 -5.93 3.65 -20.12
CA LYS A 156 -6.85 4.70 -20.59
C LYS A 156 -7.17 4.56 -22.09
N ALA A 157 -6.18 4.23 -22.92
CA ALA A 157 -6.39 4.00 -24.35
C ALA A 157 -7.36 2.82 -24.60
N ARG A 158 -7.28 1.77 -23.79
CA ARG A 158 -8.22 0.62 -23.82
C ARG A 158 -9.55 0.90 -23.11
N LYS A 159 -9.76 2.10 -22.56
CA LYS A 159 -10.95 2.49 -21.78
C LYS A 159 -11.18 1.61 -20.54
N ILE A 160 -10.12 1.07 -19.97
CA ILE A 160 -10.16 0.32 -18.71
C ILE A 160 -10.18 1.35 -17.57
N LYS A 161 -11.14 1.24 -16.67
CA LYS A 161 -11.20 2.10 -15.46
C LYS A 161 -10.02 1.82 -14.54
N ILE A 162 -9.49 2.85 -13.93
CA ILE A 162 -8.32 2.73 -13.05
C ILE A 162 -8.66 3.31 -11.68
N ALA A 163 -8.50 2.50 -10.64
CA ALA A 163 -8.63 2.97 -9.25
C ALA A 163 -7.31 2.87 -8.50
N LEU A 164 -7.07 3.85 -7.63
CA LEU A 164 -6.00 3.84 -6.64
C LEU A 164 -6.57 3.48 -5.27
N ALA A 165 -5.97 2.51 -4.59
CA ALA A 165 -6.46 1.99 -3.32
C ALA A 165 -5.31 1.73 -2.33
N THR A 166 -5.17 2.59 -1.33
CA THR A 166 -4.11 2.45 -0.31
C THR A 166 -4.66 2.48 1.11
N SER A 167 -4.02 1.75 2.02
CA SER A 167 -4.23 1.88 3.47
C SER A 167 -3.54 3.12 4.05
N GLY A 168 -2.64 3.74 3.29
CA GLY A 168 -1.97 4.98 3.69
C GLY A 168 -2.96 6.12 3.91
N PRO A 169 -2.79 6.93 4.96
CA PRO A 169 -3.67 8.07 5.22
C PRO A 169 -3.50 9.14 4.14
N GLU A 170 -4.56 9.92 3.95
CA GLU A 170 -4.65 10.93 2.88
C GLU A 170 -3.49 11.93 2.91
N TYR A 171 -3.07 12.38 4.10
CA TYR A 171 -1.97 13.35 4.25
C TYR A 171 -0.62 12.81 3.74
N LYS A 172 -0.45 11.47 3.70
CA LYS A 172 0.71 10.77 3.15
C LYS A 172 0.52 10.47 1.66
N ALA A 173 -0.58 9.83 1.31
CA ALA A 173 -0.82 9.30 -0.03
C ALA A 173 -0.98 10.38 -1.12
N ILE A 174 -1.58 11.54 -0.79
CA ILE A 174 -1.73 12.65 -1.75
C ILE A 174 -0.37 13.22 -2.18
N PRO A 175 0.55 13.59 -1.28
CA PRO A 175 1.89 14.03 -1.68
C PRO A 175 2.66 12.99 -2.48
N GLU A 176 2.59 11.72 -2.11
CA GLU A 176 3.25 10.62 -2.82
C GLU A 176 2.80 10.54 -4.28
N ILE A 177 1.50 10.37 -4.51
CA ILE A 177 0.99 10.21 -5.88
C ILE A 177 1.11 11.51 -6.69
N THR A 178 0.99 12.68 -6.05
CA THR A 178 1.18 13.97 -6.72
C THR A 178 2.62 14.14 -7.18
N SER A 179 3.59 13.77 -6.36
CA SER A 179 5.01 13.79 -6.72
C SER A 179 5.32 12.87 -7.90
N VAL A 180 4.80 11.64 -7.87
CA VAL A 180 4.93 10.67 -8.96
C VAL A 180 4.36 11.23 -10.28
N PHE A 181 3.14 11.76 -10.25
CA PHE A 181 2.50 12.31 -11.43
C PHE A 181 3.21 13.56 -11.97
N ARG A 182 3.75 14.39 -11.08
CA ARG A 182 4.58 15.54 -11.46
C ARG A 182 5.85 15.09 -12.18
N THR A 183 6.54 14.08 -11.66
CA THR A 183 7.74 13.48 -12.28
C THR A 183 7.43 12.92 -13.68
N LEU A 184 6.27 12.30 -13.85
CA LEU A 184 5.84 11.72 -15.13
C LEU A 184 5.20 12.73 -16.09
N GLY A 185 4.91 13.95 -15.65
CA GLY A 185 4.21 14.97 -16.44
C GLY A 185 2.76 14.56 -16.77
N MET A 186 2.07 13.89 -15.85
CA MET A 186 0.73 13.34 -16.06
C MET A 186 -0.42 14.19 -15.49
N GLY A 187 -0.09 15.36 -14.94
CA GLY A 187 -1.09 16.28 -14.38
C GLY A 187 -1.57 15.89 -12.99
N ASP A 188 -2.85 16.12 -12.72
CA ASP A 188 -3.47 15.90 -11.42
C ASP A 188 -3.92 14.43 -11.26
N PRO A 189 -3.34 13.65 -10.31
CA PRO A 189 -3.71 12.26 -10.12
C PRO A 189 -5.16 12.06 -9.71
N LEU A 190 -5.73 12.97 -8.92
CA LEU A 190 -7.11 12.86 -8.46
C LEU A 190 -8.15 13.06 -9.58
N LYS A 191 -7.74 13.66 -10.70
CA LYS A 191 -8.54 13.76 -11.93
C LYS A 191 -8.24 12.64 -12.92
N PHE A 192 -7.07 12.02 -12.80
CA PHE A 192 -6.65 10.94 -13.69
C PHE A 192 -7.31 9.61 -13.35
N TYR A 193 -7.29 9.23 -12.06
CA TYR A 193 -7.93 8.00 -11.60
C TYR A 193 -9.45 8.14 -11.64
N ASP A 194 -10.13 7.06 -12.03
CA ASP A 194 -11.60 7.02 -12.07
C ASP A 194 -12.20 6.88 -10.66
N SER A 195 -11.39 6.40 -9.70
CA SER A 195 -11.71 6.37 -8.28
C SER A 195 -10.45 6.29 -7.43
N VAL A 196 -10.50 6.88 -6.24
CA VAL A 196 -9.39 6.86 -5.27
C VAL A 196 -9.93 6.60 -3.87
N ILE A 197 -9.34 5.64 -3.17
CA ILE A 197 -9.57 5.38 -1.74
C ILE A 197 -8.24 5.43 -1.00
N MET A 198 -8.24 6.16 0.11
CA MET A 198 -7.11 6.29 1.03
C MET A 198 -7.57 6.02 2.46
N GLY A 199 -6.70 5.45 3.27
CA GLY A 199 -6.97 5.23 4.69
C GLY A 199 -7.22 6.57 5.42
N GLY A 200 -8.07 6.55 6.43
CA GLY A 200 -8.35 7.73 7.25
C GLY A 200 -9.09 8.87 6.53
N ARG A 201 -9.45 8.71 5.27
CA ARG A 201 -10.16 9.75 4.52
C ARG A 201 -11.60 9.87 5.03
N ARG A 202 -11.93 11.05 5.54
CA ARG A 202 -13.30 11.37 5.90
C ARG A 202 -14.13 11.58 4.64
N LYS A 203 -15.36 11.15 4.73
CA LYS A 203 -16.36 11.27 3.70
C LYS A 203 -17.04 12.65 3.81
N ASP A 204 -17.02 13.39 2.74
CA ASP A 204 -17.87 14.57 2.64
C ASP A 204 -19.30 14.18 2.26
N VAL A 205 -20.25 15.07 2.49
CA VAL A 205 -21.66 14.83 2.16
C VAL A 205 -21.80 14.53 0.67
N GLY A 206 -22.42 13.39 0.35
CA GLY A 206 -22.63 12.95 -1.02
C GLY A 206 -21.49 12.18 -1.67
N GLN A 207 -20.35 12.04 -1.01
CA GLN A 207 -19.27 11.16 -1.47
C GLN A 207 -19.52 9.70 -1.02
N TYR A 208 -19.00 8.75 -1.81
CA TYR A 208 -18.93 7.36 -1.36
C TYR A 208 -17.75 7.21 -0.38
N GLY A 209 -17.72 6.10 0.32
CA GLY A 209 -16.67 5.78 1.26
C GLY A 209 -17.20 5.66 2.68
N THR A 210 -16.40 5.08 3.54
CA THR A 210 -16.69 4.96 4.95
C THR A 210 -16.20 6.19 5.70
N ILE A 211 -16.39 6.22 7.00
CA ILE A 211 -15.84 7.23 7.90
C ILE A 211 -14.33 7.12 8.09
N GLY A 212 -13.68 6.19 7.40
CA GLY A 212 -12.22 6.08 7.34
C GLY A 212 -11.55 5.28 8.45
N GLU A 213 -12.32 4.72 9.36
CA GLU A 213 -11.81 3.94 10.49
C GLU A 213 -11.85 2.43 10.25
N VAL A 214 -12.23 1.99 9.06
CA VAL A 214 -12.22 0.57 8.73
C VAL A 214 -10.78 0.10 8.57
N ALA A 215 -10.51 -1.11 9.02
CA ALA A 215 -9.18 -1.67 9.12
C ALA A 215 -8.39 -1.61 7.81
N CYS A 216 -7.09 -1.42 7.95
CA CYS A 216 -6.12 -1.49 6.86
C CYS A 216 -6.08 -2.90 6.23
N LYS A 217 -5.44 -3.03 5.07
CA LYS A 217 -5.06 -4.33 4.51
C LYS A 217 -4.38 -5.19 5.60
N PRO A 218 -4.70 -6.46 5.73
CA PRO A 218 -5.39 -7.36 4.80
C PRO A 218 -6.92 -7.34 4.84
N HIS A 219 -7.57 -6.43 5.58
CA HIS A 219 -9.01 -6.26 5.53
C HIS A 219 -9.45 -5.84 4.11
N PRO A 220 -10.52 -6.43 3.54
CA PRO A 220 -10.90 -6.19 2.14
C PRO A 220 -11.52 -4.83 1.85
N TRP A 221 -11.81 -4.02 2.89
CA TRP A 221 -12.57 -2.78 2.76
C TRP A 221 -12.09 -1.86 1.63
N VAL A 222 -10.79 -1.54 1.58
CA VAL A 222 -10.25 -0.54 0.65
C VAL A 222 -10.55 -0.93 -0.81
N TYR A 223 -10.44 -2.20 -1.16
CA TYR A 223 -10.72 -2.69 -2.51
C TYR A 223 -12.21 -2.85 -2.77
N THR A 224 -12.97 -3.32 -1.78
CA THR A 224 -14.43 -3.43 -1.88
C THR A 224 -15.07 -2.06 -2.10
N GLU A 225 -14.66 -1.07 -1.31
CA GLU A 225 -15.19 0.29 -1.38
C GLU A 225 -14.86 0.94 -2.73
N VAL A 226 -13.58 0.89 -3.16
CA VAL A 226 -13.17 1.54 -4.42
C VAL A 226 -13.82 0.90 -5.64
N ALA A 227 -14.00 -0.41 -5.64
CA ALA A 227 -14.60 -1.12 -6.77
C ALA A 227 -16.12 -0.92 -6.83
N TYR A 228 -16.83 -1.27 -5.76
CA TYR A 228 -18.29 -1.29 -5.79
C TYR A 228 -18.90 0.10 -5.63
N MET A 229 -18.36 0.93 -4.72
CA MET A 229 -18.88 2.28 -4.50
C MET A 229 -18.24 3.31 -5.43
N GLY A 230 -16.94 3.21 -5.67
CA GLY A 230 -16.18 4.11 -6.52
C GLY A 230 -16.44 3.88 -8.00
N LEU A 231 -16.02 2.75 -8.51
CA LEU A 231 -16.10 2.41 -9.94
C LEU A 231 -17.46 1.88 -10.38
N LYS A 232 -18.37 1.56 -9.45
CA LYS A 232 -19.68 0.95 -9.71
C LYS A 232 -19.56 -0.39 -10.44
N ILE A 233 -18.60 -1.21 -10.03
CA ILE A 233 -18.40 -2.55 -10.58
C ILE A 233 -19.58 -3.44 -10.17
N THR A 234 -20.06 -4.23 -11.12
CA THR A 234 -21.12 -5.23 -10.91
C THR A 234 -20.60 -6.65 -11.04
N GLU A 235 -19.49 -6.84 -11.78
CA GLU A 235 -18.93 -8.16 -12.06
C GLU A 235 -17.44 -8.21 -11.67
N PRO A 236 -17.11 -8.79 -10.50
CA PRO A 236 -15.73 -8.82 -9.99
C PRO A 236 -14.73 -9.57 -10.87
N SER A 237 -15.19 -10.54 -11.66
CA SER A 237 -14.31 -11.33 -12.54
C SER A 237 -13.68 -10.52 -13.67
N HIS A 238 -14.25 -9.37 -14.01
CA HIS A 238 -13.70 -8.43 -15.00
C HIS A 238 -12.79 -7.35 -14.40
N VAL A 239 -12.41 -7.51 -13.12
CA VAL A 239 -11.54 -6.57 -12.41
C VAL A 239 -10.24 -7.25 -12.04
N LEU A 240 -9.12 -6.56 -12.24
CA LEU A 240 -7.80 -7.02 -11.86
C LEU A 240 -7.22 -6.15 -10.76
N GLY A 241 -6.82 -6.75 -9.63
CA GLY A 241 -6.02 -6.10 -8.61
C GLY A 241 -4.52 -6.24 -8.89
N ILE A 242 -3.74 -5.19 -8.60
CA ILE A 242 -2.28 -5.18 -8.72
C ILE A 242 -1.70 -4.79 -7.37
N GLU A 243 -0.81 -5.63 -6.86
CA GLU A 243 -0.22 -5.52 -5.53
C GLU A 243 1.21 -6.05 -5.50
N ASP A 244 2.00 -5.53 -4.56
CA ASP A 244 3.34 -6.03 -4.23
C ASP A 244 3.39 -6.69 -2.85
N SER A 245 2.41 -6.42 -1.98
CA SER A 245 2.39 -6.86 -0.59
C SER A 245 1.46 -8.06 -0.34
N ALA A 246 1.86 -8.91 0.62
CA ALA A 246 1.04 -10.02 1.08
C ALA A 246 -0.30 -9.54 1.68
N ALA A 247 -0.27 -8.46 2.45
CA ALA A 247 -1.47 -7.88 3.05
C ALA A 247 -2.46 -7.40 1.99
N GLY A 248 -1.96 -6.75 0.94
CA GLY A 248 -2.80 -6.30 -0.15
C GLY A 248 -3.32 -7.42 -1.03
N ALA A 249 -2.49 -8.43 -1.34
CA ALA A 249 -2.93 -9.61 -2.05
C ALA A 249 -4.06 -10.34 -1.30
N MET A 250 -3.93 -10.51 0.02
CA MET A 250 -5.01 -11.05 0.86
C MET A 250 -6.27 -10.17 0.83
N ALA A 251 -6.11 -8.84 0.94
CA ALA A 251 -7.24 -7.90 0.90
C ALA A 251 -8.03 -8.00 -0.43
N LEU A 252 -7.34 -8.03 -1.57
CA LEU A 252 -7.97 -8.23 -2.88
C LEU A 252 -8.69 -9.57 -2.97
N ARG A 253 -8.08 -10.65 -2.52
CA ARG A 253 -8.65 -11.99 -2.58
C ARG A 253 -9.87 -12.14 -1.66
N PHE A 254 -9.87 -11.53 -0.47
CA PHE A 254 -11.04 -11.48 0.42
C PHE A 254 -12.14 -10.58 -0.14
N ALA A 255 -11.79 -9.54 -0.89
CA ALA A 255 -12.75 -8.75 -1.64
C ALA A 255 -13.36 -9.50 -2.85
N GLY A 256 -12.74 -10.61 -3.28
CA GLY A 256 -13.21 -11.45 -4.37
C GLY A 256 -12.62 -11.08 -5.74
N PHE A 257 -11.49 -10.38 -5.79
CA PHE A 257 -10.83 -9.98 -7.03
C PHE A 257 -9.63 -10.86 -7.37
N PRO A 258 -9.39 -11.15 -8.67
CA PRO A 258 -8.12 -11.69 -9.17
C PRO A 258 -6.97 -10.72 -8.86
N VAL A 259 -5.78 -11.26 -8.57
CA VAL A 259 -4.58 -10.48 -8.19
C VAL A 259 -3.43 -10.83 -9.10
N VAL A 260 -2.75 -9.80 -9.62
CA VAL A 260 -1.39 -9.90 -10.14
C VAL A 260 -0.43 -9.33 -9.10
N GLY A 261 0.54 -10.13 -8.69
CA GLY A 261 1.59 -9.73 -7.74
C GLY A 261 2.81 -9.16 -8.46
N LEU A 262 3.42 -8.11 -7.90
CA LEU A 262 4.74 -7.63 -8.30
C LEU A 262 5.82 -8.38 -7.52
N ASN A 263 6.83 -8.91 -8.21
CA ASN A 263 7.94 -9.65 -7.61
C ASN A 263 8.86 -8.76 -6.76
N SER A 264 8.78 -7.43 -6.93
CA SER A 264 9.53 -6.45 -6.13
C SER A 264 9.13 -6.40 -4.66
N GLY A 265 7.92 -6.86 -4.33
CA GLY A 265 7.39 -6.81 -2.98
C GLY A 265 7.58 -8.08 -2.15
N ASN A 266 6.75 -8.24 -1.13
CA ASN A 266 6.93 -9.31 -0.13
C ASN A 266 5.97 -10.51 -0.28
N ILE A 267 5.20 -10.62 -1.36
CA ILE A 267 4.21 -11.69 -1.58
C ILE A 267 4.86 -13.07 -1.43
N SER A 268 5.97 -13.29 -2.15
CA SER A 268 6.67 -14.59 -2.13
C SER A 268 7.35 -14.85 -0.79
N ALA A 269 8.03 -13.87 -0.23
CA ALA A 269 8.68 -14.01 1.06
C ALA A 269 7.68 -14.31 2.19
N SER A 270 6.43 -13.85 2.05
CA SER A 270 5.34 -14.12 2.98
C SER A 270 4.60 -15.44 2.71
N GLY A 271 4.92 -16.16 1.64
CA GLY A 271 4.35 -17.47 1.33
C GLY A 271 2.89 -17.46 0.87
N VAL A 272 2.44 -16.37 0.25
CA VAL A 272 1.04 -16.20 -0.21
C VAL A 272 0.92 -16.17 -1.74
N ASP A 273 1.90 -16.69 -2.46
CA ASP A 273 1.93 -16.73 -3.92
C ASP A 273 0.67 -17.31 -4.57
N GLU A 274 0.06 -18.31 -3.95
CA GLU A 274 -1.14 -18.96 -4.47
C GLU A 274 -2.37 -18.04 -4.51
N LEU A 275 -2.32 -16.88 -3.87
CA LEU A 275 -3.37 -15.88 -3.97
C LEU A 275 -3.34 -15.12 -5.31
N CYS A 276 -2.21 -15.12 -5.99
CA CYS A 276 -2.03 -14.43 -7.25
C CYS A 276 -2.35 -15.34 -8.45
N CYS A 277 -3.08 -14.81 -9.41
CA CYS A 277 -3.30 -15.51 -10.69
C CYS A 277 -2.07 -15.41 -11.62
N ALA A 278 -1.22 -14.42 -11.41
CA ALA A 278 0.08 -14.26 -12.04
C ALA A 278 1.00 -13.41 -11.15
N LYS A 279 2.32 -13.52 -11.39
CA LYS A 279 3.33 -12.62 -10.83
C LYS A 279 4.20 -12.11 -11.95
N VAL A 280 4.60 -10.84 -11.86
CA VAL A 280 5.39 -10.15 -12.89
C VAL A 280 6.48 -9.30 -12.24
N ASP A 281 7.51 -9.00 -13.02
CA ASP A 281 8.59 -8.09 -12.58
C ASP A 281 8.25 -6.64 -12.89
N LYS A 282 7.47 -6.38 -13.95
CA LYS A 282 7.18 -5.05 -14.46
C LYS A 282 5.71 -4.88 -14.82
N LEU A 283 5.18 -3.68 -14.60
CA LEU A 283 3.77 -3.34 -14.91
C LEU A 283 3.38 -3.62 -16.36
N ASN A 284 4.29 -3.39 -17.32
CA ASN A 284 4.00 -3.61 -18.74
C ASN A 284 3.70 -5.06 -19.10
N GLU A 285 4.17 -6.02 -18.32
CA GLU A 285 3.87 -7.43 -18.54
C GLU A 285 2.40 -7.74 -18.30
N ILE A 286 1.75 -6.99 -17.41
CA ILE A 286 0.32 -7.11 -17.08
C ILE A 286 -0.55 -6.82 -18.30
N LEU A 287 -0.11 -5.95 -19.23
CA LEU A 287 -0.87 -5.60 -20.44
C LEU A 287 -1.20 -6.81 -21.32
N LYS A 288 -0.44 -7.90 -21.19
CA LYS A 288 -0.69 -9.17 -21.90
C LYS A 288 -1.82 -9.99 -21.26
N LEU A 289 -2.17 -9.67 -20.02
CA LEU A 289 -3.23 -10.35 -19.27
C LEU A 289 -4.59 -9.66 -19.46
N LEU A 290 -4.61 -8.42 -19.93
CA LEU A 290 -5.80 -7.58 -20.16
C LEU A 290 -6.38 -7.78 -21.60
#